data_df494268a29b7b16375c32e72a7b7a8d
#
_entry.id   df494268a29b7b16375c32e72a7b7a8d
#
_cell.length_a   1.000
_cell.length_b   1.000
_cell.length_c   1.000
_cell.angle_alpha   90.00
_cell.angle_beta   90.00
_cell.angle_gamma   90.00
#
_symmetry.space_group_name_H-M   'P 1'
#
loop_
_entity.id
_entity.type
_entity.pdbx_description
1 polymer ?
#
loop_
_entity_poly.entity_id
_entity_poly.type
_entity_poly.pdbx_seq_one_letter_code
_entity_poly.pdbx_strand_id
1 'polypeptide(L)'
;MSYKSMRMRFRNVIEVYEYHTARYGAPEQKRQEKKKATPEQIKKQNQWKKEREVWRKIRWNFYEGDLWTTLTFPEGTRMSLQEIKKIMTNFWQNMRRAYKKRGKQLLWIMRIEIGKKGGIHIHIIINKIRGEPATSELIQRYWKKHGYVNFTPLYEDGDFRRLANYITKPLPDENEDGYEQLSLFTPEEKKECST
;
A
#
# COMPACT_ATOMS: atom_id res chain seq x y z
N MET A 1 -4.80 -33.53 -16.90
CA MET A 1 -4.29 -32.20 -16.50
C MET A 1 -4.86 -31.91 -15.13
N SER A 2 -4.04 -31.64 -14.13
CA SER A 2 -4.56 -31.33 -12.80
C SER A 2 -4.45 -29.85 -12.48
N TYR A 3 -5.51 -29.31 -11.91
CA TYR A 3 -5.62 -27.93 -11.45
C TYR A 3 -5.48 -27.89 -9.94
N LYS A 4 -4.81 -26.87 -9.45
CA LYS A 4 -4.84 -26.52 -8.05
C LYS A 4 -5.63 -25.24 -7.89
N SER A 5 -6.64 -25.26 -7.03
CA SER A 5 -7.42 -24.08 -6.68
C SER A 5 -7.02 -23.60 -5.30
N MET A 6 -6.80 -22.31 -5.16
CA MET A 6 -6.60 -21.65 -3.88
C MET A 6 -7.67 -20.57 -3.70
N ARG A 7 -8.37 -20.61 -2.58
CA ARG A 7 -9.43 -19.66 -2.25
C ARG A 7 -9.00 -18.79 -1.08
N MET A 8 -9.13 -17.50 -1.21
CA MET A 8 -8.93 -16.53 -0.12
C MET A 8 -10.20 -15.72 0.06
N ARG A 9 -10.73 -15.70 1.27
CA ARG A 9 -11.94 -14.93 1.59
C ARG A 9 -11.54 -13.62 2.24
N PHE A 10 -11.96 -12.52 1.61
CA PHE A 10 -11.93 -11.19 2.19
C PHE A 10 -13.37 -10.81 2.49
N ARG A 11 -13.73 -10.44 3.66
CA ARG A 11 -15.06 -9.94 4.07
C ARG A 11 -16.22 -10.34 3.14
N ASN A 12 -16.43 -9.59 2.05
CA ASN A 12 -17.50 -9.74 1.05
C ASN A 12 -17.00 -10.23 -0.32
N VAL A 13 -15.73 -10.53 -0.47
CA VAL A 13 -15.13 -10.99 -1.73
C VAL A 13 -14.35 -12.28 -1.50
N ILE A 14 -14.47 -13.20 -2.46
CA ILE A 14 -13.66 -14.42 -2.52
C ILE A 14 -12.75 -14.31 -3.73
N GLU A 15 -11.45 -14.37 -3.48
CA GLU A 15 -10.44 -14.48 -4.53
C GLU A 15 -10.18 -15.95 -4.79
N VAL A 16 -10.38 -16.41 -6.02
CA VAL A 16 -10.13 -17.79 -6.43
C VAL A 16 -8.97 -17.82 -7.41
N TYR A 17 -7.97 -18.62 -7.13
CA TYR A 17 -6.87 -18.90 -8.04
C TYR A 17 -6.94 -20.32 -8.51
N GLU A 18 -6.99 -20.49 -9.80
CA GLU A 18 -6.84 -21.77 -10.44
C GLU A 18 -5.57 -21.76 -11.28
N TYR A 19 -4.70 -22.70 -11.05
CA TYR A 19 -3.48 -22.82 -11.80
C TYR A 19 -3.13 -24.27 -12.08
N HIS A 20 -2.56 -24.46 -13.22
CA HIS A 20 -2.03 -25.75 -13.65
C HIS A 20 -0.84 -26.13 -12.79
N THR A 21 -0.85 -27.35 -12.27
CA THR A 21 0.35 -27.95 -11.71
C THR A 21 0.69 -29.20 -12.51
N ALA A 22 1.82 -29.18 -13.16
CA ALA A 22 2.33 -30.34 -13.91
C ALA A 22 2.66 -31.55 -13.01
N ARG A 23 2.56 -31.42 -11.69
CA ARG A 23 2.99 -32.44 -10.73
C ARG A 23 1.87 -33.11 -9.96
N TYR A 24 0.66 -32.55 -9.94
CA TYR A 24 -0.42 -33.11 -9.15
C TYR A 24 -1.09 -34.23 -9.93
N GLY A 25 -0.96 -35.48 -9.45
CA GLY A 25 -1.51 -36.66 -10.08
C GLY A 25 -0.84 -37.08 -11.39
N ALA A 26 0.29 -36.52 -11.76
CA ALA A 26 1.08 -36.97 -12.89
C ALA A 26 1.98 -38.15 -12.49
N PRO A 27 2.13 -39.18 -13.31
CA PRO A 27 3.13 -40.24 -13.11
C PRO A 27 4.53 -39.59 -12.99
N GLU A 28 5.45 -40.28 -12.30
CA GLU A 28 6.83 -39.82 -12.11
C GLU A 28 7.48 -39.46 -13.45
N GLN A 29 7.48 -38.18 -13.78
CA GLN A 29 8.22 -37.67 -14.93
C GLN A 29 9.56 -37.13 -14.46
N LYS A 30 10.63 -37.45 -15.22
CA LYS A 30 11.94 -36.88 -15.01
C LYS A 30 11.85 -35.37 -14.98
N ARG A 31 12.46 -34.76 -13.97
CA ARG A 31 12.46 -33.29 -13.79
C ARG A 31 13.12 -32.63 -15.00
N GLN A 32 12.35 -31.90 -15.78
CA GLN A 32 12.90 -31.09 -16.86
C GLN A 32 13.85 -30.03 -16.31
N GLU A 33 14.90 -29.75 -17.08
CA GLU A 33 15.84 -28.68 -16.76
C GLU A 33 15.09 -27.35 -16.65
N LYS A 34 15.22 -26.68 -15.50
CA LYS A 34 14.58 -25.39 -15.29
C LYS A 34 15.33 -24.33 -16.10
N LYS A 35 14.69 -23.77 -17.12
CA LYS A 35 15.19 -22.52 -17.72
C LYS A 35 15.24 -21.43 -16.64
N LYS A 36 16.40 -20.83 -16.45
CA LYS A 36 16.56 -19.69 -15.53
C LYS A 36 15.75 -18.51 -16.08
N ALA A 37 14.93 -17.89 -15.24
CA ALA A 37 14.21 -16.68 -15.63
C ALA A 37 15.18 -15.52 -15.84
N THR A 38 14.89 -14.65 -16.81
CA THR A 38 15.69 -13.44 -17.04
C THR A 38 15.49 -12.44 -15.90
N PRO A 39 16.44 -11.50 -15.67
CA PRO A 39 16.27 -10.46 -14.67
C PRO A 39 14.97 -9.66 -14.83
N GLU A 40 14.57 -9.36 -16.09
CA GLU A 40 13.35 -8.63 -16.40
C GLU A 40 12.11 -9.44 -16.01
N GLN A 41 12.11 -10.75 -16.29
CA GLN A 41 11.03 -11.65 -15.89
C GLN A 41 10.90 -11.71 -14.36
N ILE A 42 12.02 -11.75 -13.66
CA ILE A 42 12.05 -11.73 -12.18
C ILE A 42 11.50 -10.38 -11.66
N LYS A 43 11.95 -9.25 -12.24
CA LYS A 43 11.48 -7.89 -11.87
C LYS A 43 9.97 -7.77 -12.05
N LYS A 44 9.45 -8.20 -13.20
CA LYS A 44 8.01 -8.20 -13.50
C LYS A 44 7.21 -9.09 -12.53
N GLN A 45 7.70 -10.28 -12.22
CA GLN A 45 7.04 -11.19 -11.29
C GLN A 45 7.03 -10.63 -9.85
N ASN A 46 8.14 -10.02 -9.41
CA ASN A 46 8.23 -9.39 -8.10
C ASN A 46 7.28 -8.19 -7.99
N GLN A 47 7.19 -7.36 -9.04
CA GLN A 47 6.25 -6.25 -9.09
C GLN A 47 4.80 -6.74 -8.99
N TRP A 48 4.42 -7.74 -9.76
CA TRP A 48 3.08 -8.32 -9.70
C TRP A 48 2.75 -8.91 -8.31
N LYS A 49 3.70 -9.61 -7.67
CA LYS A 49 3.53 -10.10 -6.29
C LYS A 49 3.30 -8.95 -5.30
N LYS A 50 4.09 -7.88 -5.42
CA LYS A 50 3.98 -6.69 -4.57
C LYS A 50 2.62 -6.00 -4.72
N GLU A 51 2.16 -5.78 -5.96
CA GLU A 51 0.86 -5.18 -6.27
C GLU A 51 -0.28 -6.00 -5.66
N ARG A 52 -0.24 -7.31 -5.82
CA ARG A 52 -1.24 -8.23 -5.30
C ARG A 52 -1.26 -8.26 -3.78
N GLU A 53 -0.10 -8.24 -3.13
CA GLU A 53 0.00 -8.18 -1.68
C GLU A 53 -0.60 -6.89 -1.13
N VAL A 54 -0.26 -5.74 -1.72
CA VAL A 54 -0.79 -4.44 -1.31
C VAL A 54 -2.30 -4.37 -1.55
N TRP A 55 -2.77 -4.85 -2.70
CA TRP A 55 -4.20 -4.93 -2.99
C TRP A 55 -4.95 -5.75 -1.93
N ARG A 56 -4.43 -6.91 -1.53
CA ARG A 56 -5.01 -7.73 -0.45
C ARG A 56 -5.03 -6.98 0.88
N LYS A 57 -3.94 -6.28 1.22
CA LYS A 57 -3.86 -5.47 2.45
C LYS A 57 -4.90 -4.35 2.46
N ILE A 58 -5.11 -3.67 1.33
CA ILE A 58 -6.15 -2.64 1.22
C ILE A 58 -7.52 -3.27 1.45
N ARG A 59 -7.85 -4.32 0.73
CA ARG A 59 -9.14 -4.99 0.83
C ARG A 59 -9.43 -5.59 2.22
N TRP A 60 -8.40 -6.04 2.91
CA TRP A 60 -8.56 -6.61 4.24
C TRP A 60 -8.78 -5.55 5.32
N ASN A 61 -8.11 -4.42 5.21
CA ASN A 61 -7.98 -3.46 6.30
C ASN A 61 -8.83 -2.19 6.12
N PHE A 62 -9.22 -1.84 4.88
CA PHE A 62 -9.90 -0.58 4.59
C PHE A 62 -11.32 -0.81 4.06
N TYR A 63 -12.17 0.20 4.27
CA TYR A 63 -13.58 0.18 3.93
C TYR A 63 -13.94 1.35 3.04
N GLU A 64 -15.13 1.25 2.43
CA GLU A 64 -15.77 2.39 1.83
C GLU A 64 -15.91 3.54 2.83
N GLY A 65 -15.58 4.74 2.38
CA GLY A 65 -15.54 5.94 3.22
C GLY A 65 -14.28 6.16 4.02
N ASP A 66 -13.34 5.19 4.08
CA ASP A 66 -11.98 5.48 4.53
C ASP A 66 -11.31 6.50 3.59
N LEU A 67 -10.21 7.08 4.00
CA LEU A 67 -9.65 8.22 3.29
C LEU A 67 -8.41 7.84 2.47
N TRP A 68 -8.43 8.25 1.21
CA TRP A 68 -7.25 8.49 0.41
C TRP A 68 -6.86 9.96 0.56
N THR A 69 -5.67 10.21 1.06
CA THR A 69 -5.22 11.56 1.41
C THR A 69 -3.89 11.86 0.75
N THR A 70 -3.77 13.04 0.16
CA THR A 70 -2.49 13.55 -0.35
C THR A 70 -2.05 14.71 0.53
N LEU A 71 -0.91 14.55 1.17
CA LEU A 71 -0.22 15.59 1.91
C LEU A 71 0.83 16.22 0.99
N THR A 72 0.79 17.53 0.87
CA THR A 72 1.67 18.28 -0.05
C THR A 72 2.41 19.36 0.72
N PHE A 73 3.73 19.45 0.50
CA PHE A 73 4.52 20.56 1.02
C PHE A 73 4.37 21.80 0.12
N PRO A 74 4.63 23.01 0.64
CA PRO A 74 4.61 24.22 -0.16
C PRO A 74 5.56 24.12 -1.35
N GLU A 75 5.22 24.83 -2.42
CA GLU A 75 6.07 24.92 -3.60
C GLU A 75 7.46 25.46 -3.23
N GLY A 76 8.48 24.91 -3.87
CA GLY A 76 9.88 25.28 -3.57
C GLY A 76 10.51 24.60 -2.38
N THR A 77 9.72 23.86 -1.57
CA THR A 77 10.28 23.08 -0.47
C THR A 77 11.25 22.02 -1.00
N ARG A 78 12.45 21.99 -0.44
CA ARG A 78 13.47 20.97 -0.74
C ARG A 78 13.83 20.25 0.52
N MET A 79 13.62 18.96 0.55
CA MET A 79 13.90 18.11 1.71
C MET A 79 14.38 16.74 1.24
N SER A 80 15.31 16.19 2.00
CA SER A 80 15.74 14.80 1.84
C SER A 80 14.66 13.83 2.31
N LEU A 81 14.72 12.60 1.83
CA LEU A 81 13.83 11.54 2.29
C LEU A 81 13.94 11.31 3.81
N GLN A 82 15.11 11.54 4.40
CA GLN A 82 15.32 11.38 5.84
C GLN A 82 14.56 12.44 6.65
N GLU A 83 14.58 13.70 6.20
CA GLU A 83 13.82 14.78 6.83
C GLU A 83 12.31 14.54 6.73
N ILE A 84 11.83 14.10 5.55
CA ILE A 84 10.42 13.74 5.36
C ILE A 84 10.03 12.60 6.31
N LYS A 85 10.86 11.55 6.44
CA LYS A 85 10.62 10.44 7.37
C LYS A 85 10.52 10.91 8.81
N LYS A 86 11.35 11.86 9.24
CA LYS A 86 11.29 12.45 10.59
C LYS A 86 9.98 13.19 10.83
N ILE A 87 9.54 13.99 9.87
CA ILE A 87 8.23 14.68 9.94
C ILE A 87 7.10 13.65 10.02
N MET A 88 7.13 12.63 9.18
CA MET A 88 6.10 11.58 9.17
C MET A 88 6.08 10.75 10.45
N THR A 89 7.24 10.53 11.06
CA THR A 89 7.30 9.84 12.37
C THR A 89 6.52 10.63 13.42
N ASN A 90 6.72 11.93 13.51
CA ASN A 90 5.99 12.80 14.45
C ASN A 90 4.49 12.85 14.12
N PHE A 91 4.14 12.96 12.84
CA PHE A 91 2.76 12.91 12.37
C PHE A 91 2.06 11.62 12.83
N TRP A 92 2.66 10.46 12.57
CA TRP A 92 2.11 9.17 12.95
C TRP A 92 2.04 8.96 14.46
N GLN A 93 2.99 9.48 15.23
CA GLN A 93 2.91 9.45 16.70
C GLN A 93 1.68 10.20 17.21
N ASN A 94 1.40 11.39 16.68
CA ASN A 94 0.23 12.17 17.05
C ASN A 94 -1.07 11.47 16.63
N MET A 95 -1.11 10.93 15.41
CA MET A 95 -2.26 10.16 14.93
C MET A 95 -2.52 8.92 15.81
N ARG A 96 -1.49 8.14 16.15
CA ARG A 96 -1.64 6.98 17.05
C ARG A 96 -2.18 7.38 18.43
N ARG A 97 -1.69 8.46 19.00
CA ARG A 97 -2.22 8.97 20.29
C ARG A 97 -3.69 9.35 20.21
N ALA A 98 -4.10 10.02 19.12
CA ALA A 98 -5.48 10.42 18.92
C ALA A 98 -6.42 9.21 18.71
N TYR A 99 -5.98 8.20 17.95
CA TYR A 99 -6.72 6.95 17.75
C TYR A 99 -6.81 6.14 19.04
N LYS A 100 -5.70 5.98 19.76
CA LYS A 100 -5.65 5.27 21.05
C LYS A 100 -6.61 5.87 22.09
N LYS A 101 -6.69 7.21 22.19
CA LYS A 101 -7.65 7.89 23.08
C LYS A 101 -9.12 7.52 22.81
N ARG A 102 -9.41 7.02 21.61
CA ARG A 102 -10.75 6.57 21.17
C ARG A 102 -10.92 5.07 21.14
N GLY A 103 -9.98 4.30 21.67
CA GLY A 103 -10.00 2.86 21.64
C GLY A 103 -10.00 2.29 20.22
N LYS A 104 -9.44 3.03 19.24
CA LYS A 104 -9.38 2.61 17.84
C LYS A 104 -7.95 2.33 17.41
N GLN A 105 -7.79 1.30 16.59
CA GLN A 105 -6.52 1.01 15.93
C GLN A 105 -6.33 1.92 14.73
N LEU A 106 -5.13 2.48 14.59
CA LEU A 106 -4.74 3.25 13.41
C LEU A 106 -4.18 2.31 12.36
N LEU A 107 -4.84 2.26 11.21
CA LEU A 107 -4.39 1.52 10.03
C LEU A 107 -4.05 2.51 8.92
N TRP A 108 -2.90 2.31 8.27
CA TRP A 108 -2.47 3.20 7.19
C TRP A 108 -1.51 2.51 6.22
N ILE A 109 -1.53 2.99 5.00
CA ILE A 109 -0.56 2.69 3.95
C ILE A 109 -0.07 4.04 3.42
N MET A 110 1.23 4.19 3.22
CA MET A 110 1.81 5.46 2.78
C MET A 110 2.79 5.26 1.64
N ARG A 111 2.79 6.21 0.72
CA ARG A 111 3.79 6.36 -0.34
C ARG A 111 4.29 7.80 -0.36
N ILE A 112 5.61 7.97 -0.36
CA ILE A 112 6.26 9.27 -0.54
C ILE A 112 6.72 9.35 -1.99
N GLU A 113 6.42 10.46 -2.65
CA GLU A 113 6.89 10.80 -3.99
C GLU A 113 7.61 12.14 -3.96
N ILE A 114 8.82 12.16 -4.48
CA ILE A 114 9.58 13.39 -4.71
C ILE A 114 9.74 13.50 -6.23
N GLY A 115 9.06 14.48 -6.83
CA GLY A 115 9.07 14.68 -8.27
C GLY A 115 10.38 15.29 -8.79
N LYS A 116 10.65 15.16 -10.09
CA LYS A 116 11.86 15.71 -10.77
C LYS A 116 12.10 17.19 -10.47
N LYS A 117 11.05 17.98 -10.31
CA LYS A 117 11.12 19.40 -9.92
C LYS A 117 11.20 19.62 -8.41
N GLY A 118 11.36 18.54 -7.62
CA GLY A 118 11.46 18.57 -6.18
C GLY A 118 10.13 18.74 -5.46
N GLY A 119 8.98 18.69 -6.13
CA GLY A 119 7.66 18.65 -5.47
C GLY A 119 7.51 17.39 -4.65
N ILE A 120 7.09 17.54 -3.38
CA ILE A 120 6.96 16.43 -2.45
C ILE A 120 5.49 16.15 -2.19
N HIS A 121 5.06 14.93 -2.50
CA HIS A 121 3.70 14.45 -2.26
C HIS A 121 3.75 13.17 -1.42
N ILE A 122 2.90 13.11 -0.41
CA ILE A 122 2.77 11.94 0.44
C ILE A 122 1.34 11.43 0.32
N HIS A 123 1.19 10.28 -0.28
CA HIS A 123 -0.10 9.63 -0.46
C HIS A 123 -0.34 8.65 0.68
N ILE A 124 -1.52 8.73 1.29
CA ILE A 124 -1.89 7.95 2.47
C ILE A 124 -3.27 7.34 2.26
N ILE A 125 -3.38 6.04 2.50
CA ILE A 125 -4.66 5.40 2.83
C ILE A 125 -4.73 5.32 4.35
N ILE A 126 -5.83 5.75 4.93
CA ILE A 126 -6.02 5.73 6.38
C ILE A 126 -7.46 5.37 6.74
N ASN A 127 -7.62 4.52 7.74
CA ASN A 127 -8.94 4.16 8.23
C ASN A 127 -9.61 5.35 8.93
N LYS A 128 -10.91 5.53 8.68
CA LYS A 128 -11.69 6.65 9.22
C LYS A 128 -12.23 6.32 10.61
N ILE A 129 -12.07 7.26 11.55
CA ILE A 129 -12.85 7.26 12.79
C ILE A 129 -14.01 8.22 12.64
N ARG A 130 -15.20 7.76 13.04
CA ARG A 130 -16.38 8.61 13.18
C ARG A 130 -16.34 9.34 14.53
N GLY A 131 -16.92 10.52 14.60
CA GLY A 131 -16.96 11.37 15.80
C GLY A 131 -15.98 12.53 15.75
N GLU A 132 -16.04 13.42 16.75
CA GLU A 132 -15.24 14.64 16.80
C GLU A 132 -14.00 14.49 17.70
N PRO A 133 -12.84 14.99 17.25
CA PRO A 133 -12.55 15.40 15.88
C PRO A 133 -12.49 14.21 14.92
N ALA A 134 -12.98 14.38 13.69
CA ALA A 134 -12.92 13.36 12.64
C ALA A 134 -11.47 13.10 12.19
N THR A 135 -11.21 11.97 11.50
CA THR A 135 -9.87 11.66 10.97
C THR A 135 -9.31 12.79 10.09
N SER A 136 -10.15 13.38 9.22
CA SER A 136 -9.76 14.50 8.37
C SER A 136 -9.31 15.73 9.17
N GLU A 137 -10.01 16.06 10.23
CA GLU A 137 -9.65 17.18 11.12
C GLU A 137 -8.33 16.92 11.87
N LEU A 138 -8.11 15.67 12.32
CA LEU A 138 -6.85 15.29 12.94
C LEU A 138 -5.69 15.43 11.97
N ILE A 139 -5.87 14.96 10.72
CA ILE A 139 -4.85 15.08 9.67
C ILE A 139 -4.55 16.56 9.40
N GLN A 140 -5.58 17.38 9.18
CA GLN A 140 -5.42 18.82 8.97
C GLN A 140 -4.69 19.49 10.14
N ARG A 141 -5.08 19.18 11.38
CA ARG A 141 -4.47 19.74 12.60
C ARG A 141 -2.99 19.43 12.69
N TYR A 142 -2.60 18.17 12.42
CA TYR A 142 -1.20 17.75 12.58
C TYR A 142 -0.34 18.06 11.36
N TRP A 143 -0.97 18.30 10.18
CA TRP A 143 -0.26 18.66 8.97
C TRP A 143 -0.20 20.16 8.70
N LYS A 144 -1.07 20.97 9.31
CA LYS A 144 -1.26 22.41 9.06
C LYS A 144 0.04 23.22 8.91
N LYS A 145 1.05 22.90 9.71
CA LYS A 145 2.35 23.60 9.69
C LYS A 145 3.29 23.17 8.56
N HIS A 146 2.95 22.11 7.85
CA HIS A 146 3.81 21.52 6.81
C HIS A 146 3.30 21.78 5.40
N GLY A 147 2.02 22.08 5.22
CA GLY A 147 1.45 22.37 3.90
C GLY A 147 -0.02 22.02 3.76
N TYR A 148 -0.39 21.57 2.58
CA TYR A 148 -1.79 21.35 2.19
C TYR A 148 -2.18 19.88 2.28
N VAL A 149 -3.50 19.66 2.40
CA VAL A 149 -4.09 18.31 2.46
C VAL A 149 -5.25 18.24 1.48
N ASN A 150 -5.27 17.19 0.68
CA ASN A 150 -6.40 16.83 -0.16
C ASN A 150 -6.97 15.49 0.31
N PHE A 151 -8.29 15.37 0.41
CA PHE A 151 -9.00 14.17 0.83
C PHE A 151 -9.88 13.64 -0.29
N THR A 152 -9.83 12.34 -0.50
CA THR A 152 -10.71 11.61 -1.38
C THR A 152 -11.24 10.39 -0.61
N PRO A 153 -12.57 10.24 -0.45
CA PRO A 153 -13.13 9.03 0.14
C PRO A 153 -12.80 7.81 -0.72
N LEU A 154 -12.55 6.68 -0.07
CA LEU A 154 -12.43 5.40 -0.78
C LEU A 154 -13.81 4.91 -1.18
N TYR A 155 -13.97 4.50 -2.44
CA TYR A 155 -15.18 3.87 -2.97
C TYR A 155 -14.87 2.42 -3.37
N GLU A 156 -15.80 1.52 -3.12
CA GLU A 156 -15.61 0.08 -3.41
C GLU A 156 -15.85 -0.32 -4.87
N ASP A 157 -16.37 0.58 -5.69
CA ASP A 157 -16.72 0.32 -7.09
C ASP A 157 -15.55 -0.18 -7.96
N GLY A 158 -14.33 -0.04 -7.50
CA GLY A 158 -13.11 -0.35 -8.25
C GLY A 158 -12.22 -1.44 -7.67
N ASP A 159 -12.67 -2.28 -6.79
CA ASP A 159 -11.87 -3.34 -6.16
C ASP A 159 -10.47 -2.91 -5.61
N PHE A 160 -10.18 -1.62 -5.59
CA PHE A 160 -8.90 -0.99 -5.15
C PHE A 160 -7.65 -1.41 -5.93
N ARG A 161 -7.77 -2.10 -7.08
CA ARG A 161 -6.58 -2.50 -7.87
C ARG A 161 -5.80 -1.32 -8.40
N ARG A 162 -6.50 -0.31 -8.93
CA ARG A 162 -5.85 0.91 -9.44
C ARG A 162 -5.06 1.61 -8.34
N LEU A 163 -5.62 1.64 -7.13
CA LEU A 163 -4.97 2.24 -5.96
C LEU A 163 -3.74 1.43 -5.52
N ALA A 164 -3.84 0.10 -5.48
CA ALA A 164 -2.72 -0.78 -5.18
C ALA A 164 -1.58 -0.63 -6.21
N ASN A 165 -1.92 -0.60 -7.50
CA ASN A 165 -0.95 -0.39 -8.58
C ASN A 165 -0.28 0.99 -8.46
N TYR A 166 -1.05 2.03 -8.14
CA TYR A 166 -0.50 3.37 -7.94
C TYR A 166 0.51 3.39 -6.78
N ILE A 167 0.14 2.81 -5.63
CA ILE A 167 1.00 2.78 -4.43
C ILE A 167 2.28 1.98 -4.68
N THR A 168 2.21 0.94 -5.50
CA THR A 168 3.34 0.04 -5.75
C THR A 168 4.09 0.31 -7.04
N LYS A 169 3.66 1.32 -7.82
CA LYS A 169 4.29 1.69 -9.08
C LYS A 169 5.81 1.80 -8.89
N PRO A 170 6.62 1.07 -9.67
CA PRO A 170 8.07 1.18 -9.58
C PRO A 170 8.49 2.61 -9.92
N LEU A 171 9.63 3.02 -9.36
CA LEU A 171 10.29 4.25 -9.80
C LEU A 171 10.64 4.13 -11.28
N PRO A 172 10.61 5.22 -12.05
CA PRO A 172 11.35 5.31 -13.30
C PRO A 172 12.80 4.91 -13.00
N ASP A 173 13.46 4.22 -13.92
CA ASP A 173 14.77 3.60 -13.70
C ASP A 173 15.72 4.49 -12.90
N GLU A 174 16.48 3.86 -11.98
CA GLU A 174 17.38 4.51 -11.00
C GLU A 174 18.42 5.47 -11.59
N ASN A 175 18.54 5.52 -12.92
CA ASN A 175 19.43 6.43 -13.67
C ASN A 175 18.79 7.79 -14.01
N GLU A 176 17.51 8.01 -13.72
CA GLU A 176 16.89 9.32 -13.85
C GLU A 176 16.86 10.02 -12.50
N ASP A 177 17.83 10.91 -12.28
CA ASP A 177 17.98 11.75 -11.09
C ASP A 177 16.64 12.33 -10.61
N GLY A 178 16.28 12.05 -9.34
CA GLY A 178 15.30 12.81 -8.62
C GLY A 178 13.98 12.16 -8.27
N TYR A 179 13.86 10.83 -8.27
CA TYR A 179 12.70 10.14 -7.70
C TYR A 179 13.09 9.23 -6.54
N GLU A 180 12.70 9.58 -5.33
CA GLU A 180 12.72 8.66 -4.20
C GLU A 180 11.30 8.23 -3.85
N GLN A 181 11.09 6.93 -3.72
CA GLN A 181 9.81 6.36 -3.34
C GLN A 181 9.96 5.41 -2.16
N LEU A 182 9.12 5.61 -1.15
CA LEU A 182 9.02 4.72 0.00
C LEU A 182 7.56 4.35 0.24
N SER A 183 7.26 3.05 0.22
CA SER A 183 5.96 2.53 0.66
C SER A 183 6.12 1.90 2.03
N LEU A 184 5.37 2.40 3.01
CA LEU A 184 5.37 1.92 4.39
C LEU A 184 3.95 1.50 4.78
N PHE A 185 3.88 0.49 5.64
CA PHE A 185 2.63 -0.08 6.13
C PHE A 185 2.63 -0.06 7.65
N THR A 186 1.45 -0.03 8.25
CA THR A 186 1.33 -0.38 9.66
C THR A 186 1.89 -1.77 9.86
N PRO A 187 2.70 -2.02 10.91
CA PRO A 187 3.11 -3.36 11.26
C PRO A 187 1.85 -4.21 11.48
N GLU A 188 1.72 -5.30 10.74
CA GLU A 188 0.60 -6.22 10.92
C GLU A 188 0.76 -6.96 12.25
N GLU A 189 -0.31 -7.03 13.04
CA GLU A 189 -0.51 -8.17 13.90
C GLU A 189 -0.69 -9.38 12.97
N LYS A 190 0.21 -10.35 13.08
CA LYS A 190 0.13 -11.63 12.35
C LYS A 190 -1.18 -12.31 12.74
N LYS A 191 -2.23 -12.12 11.93
CA LYS A 191 -3.38 -13.01 11.96
C LYS A 191 -3.01 -14.23 11.16
N GLU A 192 -2.78 -15.33 11.85
CA GLU A 192 -2.53 -16.63 11.25
C GLU A 192 -3.67 -16.95 10.29
N CYS A 193 -3.31 -17.22 9.04
CA CYS A 193 -4.22 -17.82 8.08
C CYS A 193 -4.55 -19.22 8.58
N SER A 194 -5.74 -19.41 9.11
CA SER A 194 -6.28 -20.76 9.32
C SER A 194 -6.40 -21.44 7.96
N THR A 195 -5.65 -22.50 7.79
CA THR A 195 -5.69 -23.43 6.64
C THR A 195 -7.06 -24.07 6.50
#